data_f8c44d73810eb29a5a414f06ed9e052c
#
_entry.id   f8c44d73810eb29a5a414f06ed9e052c
#
_cell.length_a   1.000
_cell.length_b   1.000
_cell.length_c   1.000
_cell.angle_alpha   90.00
_cell.angle_beta   90.00
_cell.angle_gamma   90.00
#
_symmetry.space_group_name_H-M   'P 1'
#
loop_
_entity.id
_entity.type
_entity.pdbx_description
1 polymer ?
#
loop_
_entity_poly.entity_id
_entity_poly.type
_entity_poly.pdbx_seq_one_letter_code
_entity_poly.pdbx_strand_id
1 'polypeptide(L)'
;LYDFIVPTDGDFKAALAAAAKRTDTSKRFRIFIKQGDYKIPADEKSKVTGSDGKSYANPTTYMNTPNVSIIGEGMDNTSLTNTVPNSGQSANVLEGIGKGDVLCLQKGATNTYFQDLKMYSSMGDAKGRDIVLNDQSNKTICKNVNLWAYQDTYVSNNQNGKFYFEDGILRGRTDYLCGKGDVYYN
;
A
#
# COMPACT_ATOMS: atom_id res chain seq x y z
N LEU A 1 -3.07 4.98 -23.36
CA LEU A 1 -1.98 4.20 -22.78
C LEU A 1 -2.29 3.74 -21.37
N TYR A 2 -2.95 4.58 -20.56
CA TYR A 2 -3.40 4.29 -19.19
C TYR A 2 -4.93 4.30 -19.13
N ASP A 3 -5.48 3.49 -18.21
CA ASP A 3 -6.93 3.36 -18.04
C ASP A 3 -7.47 4.39 -17.04
N PHE A 4 -6.59 4.88 -16.12
CA PHE A 4 -6.92 5.91 -15.15
C PHE A 4 -5.67 6.73 -14.80
N ILE A 5 -5.80 8.04 -14.72
CA ILE A 5 -4.70 8.97 -14.41
C ILE A 5 -5.03 9.76 -13.12
N VAL A 6 -4.22 9.58 -12.09
CA VAL A 6 -4.31 10.35 -10.83
C VAL A 6 -3.43 11.60 -10.95
N PRO A 7 -3.90 12.81 -10.62
CA PRO A 7 -5.23 13.14 -10.11
C PRO A 7 -6.22 13.56 -11.22
N THR A 8 -5.88 13.46 -12.49
CA THR A 8 -6.66 14.00 -13.61
C THR A 8 -8.08 13.40 -13.67
N ASP A 9 -8.19 12.07 -13.53
CA ASP A 9 -9.47 11.35 -13.61
C ASP A 9 -10.12 11.16 -12.25
N GLY A 10 -9.38 11.39 -11.18
CA GLY A 10 -9.81 11.26 -9.79
C GLY A 10 -8.64 10.91 -8.87
N ASP A 11 -8.92 10.69 -7.58
CA ASP A 11 -7.91 10.30 -6.59
C ASP A 11 -7.55 8.79 -6.67
N PHE A 12 -6.59 8.37 -5.84
CA PHE A 12 -6.12 6.99 -5.84
C PHE A 12 -7.23 5.98 -5.47
N LYS A 13 -8.11 6.31 -4.54
CA LYS A 13 -9.26 5.44 -4.19
C LYS A 13 -10.25 5.32 -5.35
N ALA A 14 -10.49 6.40 -6.09
CA ALA A 14 -11.31 6.37 -7.29
C ALA A 14 -10.69 5.49 -8.38
N ALA A 15 -9.36 5.51 -8.54
CA ALA A 15 -8.64 4.63 -9.46
C ALA A 15 -8.83 3.15 -9.11
N LEU A 16 -8.71 2.80 -7.84
CA LEU A 16 -8.92 1.42 -7.37
C LEU A 16 -10.38 0.98 -7.55
N ALA A 17 -11.34 1.88 -7.31
CA ALA A 17 -12.76 1.60 -7.55
C ALA A 17 -13.05 1.37 -9.04
N ALA A 18 -12.44 2.16 -9.93
CA ALA A 18 -12.55 1.95 -11.38
C ALA A 18 -11.98 0.61 -11.81
N ALA A 19 -10.81 0.23 -11.28
CA ALA A 19 -10.21 -1.08 -11.53
C ALA A 19 -11.14 -2.23 -11.08
N ALA A 20 -11.78 -2.11 -9.92
CA ALA A 20 -12.69 -3.12 -9.39
C ALA A 20 -14.00 -3.25 -10.18
N LYS A 21 -14.48 -2.15 -10.77
CA LYS A 21 -15.76 -2.12 -11.51
C LYS A 21 -15.65 -2.57 -12.97
N ARG A 22 -14.42 -2.76 -13.50
CA ARG A 22 -14.27 -3.15 -14.91
C ARG A 22 -14.90 -4.54 -15.16
N THR A 23 -15.47 -4.71 -16.34
CA THR A 23 -16.19 -5.93 -16.69
C THR A 23 -15.27 -7.12 -16.97
N ASP A 24 -14.07 -6.87 -17.51
CA ASP A 24 -13.09 -7.88 -17.87
C ASP A 24 -11.84 -7.76 -17.00
N THR A 25 -11.80 -8.53 -15.92
CA THR A 25 -10.67 -8.56 -14.99
C THR A 25 -9.47 -9.39 -15.47
N SER A 26 -9.60 -10.11 -16.58
CA SER A 26 -8.47 -10.80 -17.21
C SER A 26 -7.50 -9.82 -17.89
N LYS A 27 -7.99 -8.67 -18.31
CA LYS A 27 -7.17 -7.61 -18.88
C LYS A 27 -6.54 -6.76 -17.81
N ARG A 28 -5.31 -6.32 -18.08
CA ARG A 28 -4.58 -5.44 -17.17
C ARG A 28 -5.18 -4.05 -17.15
N PHE A 29 -5.45 -3.54 -15.94
CA PHE A 29 -5.87 -2.17 -15.70
C PHE A 29 -4.65 -1.35 -15.27
N ARG A 30 -4.39 -0.24 -15.94
CA ARG A 30 -3.19 0.57 -15.75
C ARG A 30 -3.55 1.90 -15.12
N ILE A 31 -3.08 2.11 -13.89
CA ILE A 31 -3.22 3.37 -13.16
C ILE A 31 -1.88 4.11 -13.26
N PHE A 32 -1.92 5.33 -13.75
CA PHE A 32 -0.78 6.23 -13.76
C PHE A 32 -0.98 7.33 -12.72
N ILE A 33 0.04 7.54 -11.89
CA ILE A 33 0.02 8.56 -10.84
C ILE A 33 1.05 9.62 -11.21
N LYS A 34 0.56 10.81 -11.55
CA LYS A 34 1.44 11.94 -11.87
C LYS A 34 2.28 12.32 -10.65
N GLN A 35 3.37 13.05 -10.91
CA GLN A 35 4.21 13.64 -9.88
C GLN A 35 3.38 14.32 -8.78
N GLY A 36 3.72 14.05 -7.52
CA GLY A 36 3.07 14.61 -6.35
C GLY A 36 3.19 13.71 -5.13
N ASP A 37 2.86 14.27 -3.97
CA ASP A 37 2.75 13.55 -2.71
C ASP A 37 1.27 13.44 -2.34
N TYR A 38 0.71 12.24 -2.44
CA TYR A 38 -0.72 11.98 -2.29
C TYR A 38 -1.02 11.34 -0.95
N LYS A 39 -1.84 12.03 -0.16
CA LYS A 39 -2.34 11.53 1.11
C LYS A 39 -3.68 10.85 0.89
N ILE A 40 -3.73 9.54 1.09
CA ILE A 40 -4.95 8.75 0.92
C ILE A 40 -5.83 8.99 2.15
N PRO A 41 -7.08 9.48 1.99
CA PRO A 41 -7.97 9.74 3.12
C PRO A 41 -8.41 8.43 3.79
N ALA A 42 -8.53 8.46 5.13
CA ALA A 42 -9.11 7.36 5.88
C ALA A 42 -10.60 7.17 5.56
N ASP A 43 -11.08 5.94 5.68
CA ASP A 43 -12.49 5.62 5.45
C ASP A 43 -13.31 5.88 6.73
N GLU A 44 -14.14 6.90 6.70
CA GLU A 44 -15.01 7.29 7.82
C GLU A 44 -16.15 6.28 8.09
N LYS A 45 -16.49 5.46 7.10
CA LYS A 45 -17.57 4.45 7.23
C LYS A 45 -17.05 3.13 7.79
N SER A 46 -15.79 2.81 7.55
CA SER A 46 -15.12 1.65 8.11
C SER A 46 -14.31 2.09 9.32
N LYS A 47 -14.66 1.59 10.51
CA LYS A 47 -14.01 1.98 11.77
C LYS A 47 -13.05 0.90 12.26
N VAL A 48 -11.96 1.36 12.87
CA VAL A 48 -11.00 0.50 13.58
C VAL A 48 -10.86 0.97 15.02
N THR A 49 -10.67 0.04 15.93
CA THR A 49 -10.47 0.34 17.36
C THR A 49 -8.99 0.50 17.65
N GLY A 50 -8.61 1.63 18.21
CA GLY A 50 -7.26 1.92 18.66
C GLY A 50 -6.88 1.20 19.95
N SER A 51 -5.60 1.24 20.30
CA SER A 51 -5.08 0.70 21.58
C SER A 51 -5.62 1.45 22.79
N ASP A 52 -6.10 2.67 22.61
CA ASP A 52 -6.76 3.49 23.62
C ASP A 52 -8.28 3.19 23.77
N GLY A 53 -8.79 2.19 23.06
CA GLY A 53 -10.19 1.79 23.06
C GLY A 53 -11.14 2.70 22.27
N LYS A 54 -10.63 3.75 21.63
CA LYS A 54 -11.47 4.67 20.83
C LYS A 54 -11.62 4.15 19.40
N SER A 55 -12.70 4.62 18.76
CA SER A 55 -12.99 4.31 17.36
C SER A 55 -12.44 5.38 16.44
N TYR A 56 -11.76 4.97 15.39
CA TYR A 56 -11.13 5.84 14.39
C TYR A 56 -11.57 5.46 12.98
N ALA A 57 -11.54 6.44 12.06
CA ALA A 57 -11.65 6.14 10.64
C ALA A 57 -10.54 5.16 10.22
N ASN A 58 -10.88 4.20 9.35
CA ASN A 58 -9.92 3.20 8.92
C ASN A 58 -8.91 3.79 7.91
N PRO A 59 -7.63 3.90 8.24
CA PRO A 59 -6.62 4.44 7.33
C PRO A 59 -6.15 3.45 6.27
N THR A 60 -6.51 2.18 6.37
CA THR A 60 -6.11 1.15 5.42
C THR A 60 -6.93 1.26 4.13
N THR A 61 -6.24 1.32 3.00
CA THR A 61 -6.85 1.20 1.67
C THR A 61 -6.74 -0.24 1.20
N TYR A 62 -7.83 -0.80 0.64
CA TYR A 62 -7.88 -2.19 0.19
C TYR A 62 -7.98 -2.27 -1.33
N MET A 63 -7.30 -3.26 -1.90
CA MET A 63 -7.46 -3.67 -3.28
C MET A 63 -7.70 -5.18 -3.35
N ASN A 64 -8.75 -5.62 -4.06
CA ASN A 64 -9.13 -7.02 -4.18
C ASN A 64 -9.48 -7.41 -5.63
N THR A 65 -8.84 -6.78 -6.59
CA THR A 65 -9.06 -7.08 -8.02
C THR A 65 -7.72 -7.41 -8.69
N PRO A 66 -7.67 -8.42 -9.58
CA PRO A 66 -6.41 -8.88 -10.18
C PRO A 66 -5.95 -7.98 -11.33
N ASN A 67 -4.71 -8.21 -11.78
CA ASN A 67 -4.15 -7.62 -13.01
C ASN A 67 -4.17 -6.08 -13.02
N VAL A 68 -3.74 -5.45 -11.94
CA VAL A 68 -3.62 -4.00 -11.82
C VAL A 68 -2.14 -3.59 -11.86
N SER A 69 -1.83 -2.56 -12.64
CA SER A 69 -0.53 -1.86 -12.60
C SER A 69 -0.72 -0.48 -12.00
N ILE A 70 0.17 -0.11 -11.08
CA ILE A 70 0.21 1.20 -10.40
C ILE A 70 1.59 1.78 -10.68
N ILE A 71 1.65 2.83 -11.48
CA ILE A 71 2.88 3.37 -12.05
C ILE A 71 2.95 4.87 -11.76
N GLY A 72 4.06 5.31 -11.15
CA GLY A 72 4.35 6.71 -10.90
C GLY A 72 5.33 7.32 -11.90
N GLU A 73 5.82 8.51 -11.58
CA GLU A 73 6.84 9.24 -12.37
C GLU A 73 8.24 9.18 -11.73
N GLY A 74 8.51 8.17 -10.92
CA GLY A 74 9.76 7.97 -10.20
C GLY A 74 9.54 7.88 -8.69
N MET A 75 10.37 7.08 -8.01
CA MET A 75 10.24 6.90 -6.56
C MET A 75 10.60 8.15 -5.73
N ASP A 76 11.23 9.15 -6.35
CA ASP A 76 11.52 10.44 -5.72
C ASP A 76 10.49 11.53 -6.10
N ASN A 77 9.63 11.26 -7.08
CA ASN A 77 8.71 12.25 -7.62
C ASN A 77 7.24 11.94 -7.30
N THR A 78 6.89 10.67 -7.15
CA THR A 78 5.51 10.23 -6.87
C THR A 78 5.48 9.48 -5.55
N SER A 79 4.63 9.92 -4.62
CA SER A 79 4.46 9.22 -3.35
C SER A 79 3.01 9.10 -2.91
N LEU A 80 2.72 7.99 -2.24
CA LEU A 80 1.45 7.69 -1.60
C LEU A 80 1.67 7.46 -0.11
N THR A 81 0.83 8.06 0.71
CA THR A 81 0.80 7.83 2.16
C THR A 81 -0.63 7.74 2.67
N ASN A 82 -0.81 7.21 3.87
CA ASN A 82 -2.10 7.16 4.54
C ASN A 82 -2.26 8.28 5.59
N THR A 83 -3.42 8.32 6.23
CA THR A 83 -3.71 9.20 7.36
C THR A 83 -3.89 8.35 8.61
N VAL A 84 -2.89 8.29 9.47
CA VAL A 84 -2.92 7.52 10.71
C VAL A 84 -2.98 8.48 11.89
N PRO A 85 -3.97 8.35 12.80
CA PRO A 85 -4.03 9.17 14.01
C PRO A 85 -2.90 8.83 14.97
N ASN A 86 -2.38 9.84 15.63
CA ASN A 86 -1.34 9.72 16.64
C ASN A 86 -1.94 9.97 18.03
N SER A 87 -1.60 9.14 19.01
CA SER A 87 -1.97 9.36 20.40
C SER A 87 -0.80 9.97 21.17
N GLY A 88 -0.64 11.29 21.11
CA GLY A 88 0.43 11.93 21.86
C GLY A 88 1.83 11.67 21.29
N GLN A 89 2.86 11.72 22.12
CA GLN A 89 4.24 12.00 21.72
C GLN A 89 4.99 10.97 20.89
N SER A 90 4.52 9.75 20.70
CA SER A 90 5.32 8.75 19.97
C SER A 90 4.63 7.43 19.60
N ALA A 91 3.39 7.21 19.99
CA ALA A 91 2.74 5.93 19.75
C ALA A 91 1.55 6.08 18.80
N ASN A 92 1.52 5.30 17.73
CA ASN A 92 0.36 5.17 16.90
C ASN A 92 -0.70 4.33 17.60
N VAL A 93 -1.88 4.87 17.79
CA VAL A 93 -3.01 4.12 18.37
C VAL A 93 -3.49 2.99 17.49
N LEU A 94 -3.17 3.02 16.20
CA LEU A 94 -3.54 1.99 15.23
C LEU A 94 -2.36 1.07 14.87
N GLU A 95 -1.45 0.88 15.81
CA GLU A 95 -0.33 -0.05 15.64
C GLU A 95 -0.82 -1.49 15.43
N GLY A 96 -0.32 -2.13 14.37
CA GLY A 96 -0.57 -3.54 14.11
C GLY A 96 -0.96 -3.84 12.66
N ILE A 97 -0.72 -5.09 12.25
CA ILE A 97 -1.09 -5.58 10.92
C ILE A 97 -2.60 -5.48 10.74
N GLY A 98 -3.04 -4.84 9.66
CA GLY A 98 -4.44 -4.66 9.33
C GLY A 98 -5.15 -3.49 10.01
N LYS A 99 -4.44 -2.69 10.83
CA LYS A 99 -5.04 -1.53 11.51
C LYS A 99 -4.69 -0.19 10.86
N GLY A 100 -3.47 -0.03 10.38
CA GLY A 100 -2.97 1.23 9.84
C GLY A 100 -2.16 1.08 8.57
N ASP A 101 -2.36 0.00 7.82
CA ASP A 101 -1.63 -0.26 6.57
C ASP A 101 -1.91 0.84 5.53
N VAL A 102 -0.91 1.23 4.76
CA VAL A 102 -1.14 2.17 3.64
C VAL A 102 -1.98 1.50 2.57
N LEU A 103 -1.60 0.29 2.16
CA LEU A 103 -2.32 -0.51 1.18
C LEU A 103 -2.34 -1.98 1.60
N CYS A 104 -3.52 -2.57 1.59
CA CYS A 104 -3.71 -4.01 1.75
C CYS A 104 -4.14 -4.63 0.42
N LEU A 105 -3.27 -5.47 -0.14
CA LEU A 105 -3.60 -6.32 -1.27
C LEU A 105 -4.29 -7.57 -0.74
N GLN A 106 -5.60 -7.66 -0.92
CA GLN A 106 -6.38 -8.82 -0.51
C GLN A 106 -6.18 -10.00 -1.48
N LYS A 107 -6.67 -11.16 -1.15
CA LYS A 107 -6.42 -12.41 -1.90
C LYS A 107 -6.75 -12.33 -3.39
N GLY A 108 -7.74 -11.53 -3.76
CA GLY A 108 -8.14 -11.33 -5.16
C GLY A 108 -7.22 -10.39 -5.97
N ALA A 109 -6.29 -9.69 -5.33
CA ALA A 109 -5.40 -8.74 -5.98
C ALA A 109 -4.16 -9.40 -6.62
N THR A 110 -4.31 -10.58 -7.18
CA THR A 110 -3.20 -11.29 -7.83
C THR A 110 -2.66 -10.53 -9.04
N ASN A 111 -1.36 -10.69 -9.29
CA ASN A 111 -0.73 -10.11 -10.47
C ASN A 111 -0.68 -8.58 -10.43
N THR A 112 -0.50 -8.00 -9.24
CA THR A 112 -0.31 -6.55 -9.06
C THR A 112 1.12 -6.16 -9.40
N TYR A 113 1.27 -5.06 -10.13
CA TYR A 113 2.54 -4.50 -10.54
C TYR A 113 2.67 -3.06 -10.06
N PHE A 114 3.74 -2.75 -9.33
CA PHE A 114 4.10 -1.40 -8.92
C PHE A 114 5.38 -0.97 -9.61
N GLN A 115 5.43 0.28 -10.04
CA GLN A 115 6.65 0.83 -10.66
C GLN A 115 6.80 2.33 -10.41
N ASP A 116 8.04 2.78 -10.21
CA ASP A 116 8.44 4.19 -10.20
C ASP A 116 7.65 5.04 -9.20
N LEU A 117 7.47 4.57 -7.97
CA LEU A 117 6.80 5.33 -6.92
C LEU A 117 7.34 4.99 -5.53
N LYS A 118 7.03 5.86 -4.58
CA LYS A 118 7.22 5.65 -3.15
C LYS A 118 5.87 5.42 -2.48
N MET A 119 5.81 4.47 -1.57
CA MET A 119 4.73 4.36 -0.59
C MET A 119 5.32 4.41 0.81
N TYR A 120 4.75 5.21 1.69
CA TYR A 120 5.28 5.36 3.04
C TYR A 120 4.16 5.55 4.06
N SER A 121 4.41 5.12 5.29
CA SER A 121 3.53 5.40 6.41
C SER A 121 3.61 6.87 6.80
N SER A 122 2.48 7.51 7.08
CA SER A 122 2.42 8.88 7.58
C SER A 122 3.10 9.05 8.95
N MET A 123 3.38 7.98 9.67
CA MET A 123 4.17 7.99 10.90
C MET A 123 5.67 8.22 10.66
N GLY A 124 6.18 7.93 9.46
CA GLY A 124 7.60 8.05 9.15
C GLY A 124 8.46 7.16 10.05
N ASP A 125 9.37 7.76 10.81
CA ASP A 125 10.25 7.08 11.77
C ASP A 125 9.67 6.98 13.20
N ALA A 126 8.40 7.29 13.41
CA ALA A 126 7.76 7.09 14.71
C ALA A 126 7.69 5.60 15.04
N LYS A 127 8.05 5.25 16.27
CA LYS A 127 8.07 3.86 16.74
C LYS A 127 6.67 3.23 16.66
N GLY A 128 6.58 2.06 16.07
CA GLY A 128 5.34 1.27 15.98
C GLY A 128 5.23 0.50 14.68
N ARG A 129 4.29 -0.44 14.65
CA ARG A 129 3.94 -1.20 13.45
C ARG A 129 3.04 -0.36 12.55
N ASP A 130 3.62 0.11 11.49
CA ASP A 130 3.00 1.03 10.56
C ASP A 130 3.18 0.56 9.11
N ILE A 131 2.68 -0.62 8.85
CA ILE A 131 2.83 -1.36 7.59
C ILE A 131 2.50 -0.48 6.37
N VAL A 132 3.37 -0.50 5.38
CA VAL A 132 3.07 0.13 4.09
C VAL A 132 2.25 -0.80 3.22
N LEU A 133 2.75 -1.98 2.95
CA LEU A 133 2.10 -2.94 2.06
C LEU A 133 1.87 -4.27 2.78
N ASN A 134 0.61 -4.55 3.08
CA ASN A 134 0.15 -5.85 3.58
C ASN A 134 -0.34 -6.66 2.38
N ASP A 135 0.43 -7.66 1.97
CA ASP A 135 0.19 -8.40 0.75
C ASP A 135 -0.31 -9.82 1.02
N GLN A 136 -1.61 -9.98 1.00
CA GLN A 136 -2.29 -11.28 1.11
C GLN A 136 -2.47 -11.96 -0.25
N SER A 137 -2.00 -11.33 -1.32
CA SER A 137 -2.20 -11.78 -2.69
C SER A 137 -1.11 -12.74 -3.17
N ASN A 138 -0.92 -12.84 -4.46
CA ASN A 138 0.09 -13.64 -5.10
C ASN A 138 0.59 -12.96 -6.38
N LYS A 139 1.86 -13.18 -6.73
CA LYS A 139 2.49 -12.63 -7.94
C LYS A 139 2.53 -11.10 -7.94
N THR A 140 2.94 -10.51 -6.84
CA THR A 140 3.21 -9.08 -6.75
C THR A 140 4.62 -8.77 -7.25
N ILE A 141 4.73 -7.75 -8.07
CA ILE A 141 6.01 -7.25 -8.59
C ILE A 141 6.16 -5.78 -8.23
N CYS A 142 7.29 -5.43 -7.62
CA CYS A 142 7.69 -4.05 -7.34
C CYS A 142 9.00 -3.74 -8.08
N LYS A 143 8.95 -2.80 -9.01
CA LYS A 143 10.12 -2.35 -9.77
C LYS A 143 10.41 -0.87 -9.53
N ASN A 144 11.62 -0.55 -9.06
CA ASN A 144 12.00 0.82 -8.73
C ASN A 144 10.98 1.49 -7.77
N VAL A 145 10.63 0.79 -6.69
CA VAL A 145 9.66 1.22 -5.68
C VAL A 145 10.37 1.43 -4.34
N ASN A 146 10.09 2.54 -3.68
CA ASN A 146 10.56 2.83 -2.34
C ASN A 146 9.41 2.59 -1.35
N LEU A 147 9.56 1.59 -0.47
CA LEU A 147 8.64 1.33 0.63
C LEU A 147 9.29 1.72 1.95
N TRP A 148 8.66 2.59 2.70
CA TRP A 148 9.23 3.11 3.94
C TRP A 148 8.21 3.19 5.08
N ALA A 149 8.55 2.51 6.17
CA ALA A 149 7.88 2.59 7.46
C ALA A 149 8.91 2.41 8.58
N TYR A 150 8.48 2.47 9.84
CA TYR A 150 9.34 2.16 10.98
C TYR A 150 9.50 0.64 11.16
N GLN A 151 8.38 -0.09 11.19
CA GLN A 151 8.35 -1.53 11.46
C GLN A 151 7.34 -2.23 10.55
N ASP A 152 7.68 -3.45 10.11
CA ASP A 152 6.83 -4.30 9.25
C ASP A 152 6.46 -3.62 7.92
N THR A 153 7.43 -2.98 7.26
CA THR A 153 7.20 -2.15 6.06
C THR A 153 6.48 -2.90 4.95
N TYR A 154 6.97 -4.09 4.60
CA TYR A 154 6.33 -5.02 3.68
C TYR A 154 6.05 -6.35 4.38
N VAL A 155 4.78 -6.75 4.36
CA VAL A 155 4.34 -8.01 4.93
C VAL A 155 3.83 -8.92 3.81
N SER A 156 4.59 -9.95 3.46
CA SER A 156 4.15 -11.00 2.56
C SER A 156 3.23 -11.96 3.33
N ASN A 157 1.93 -11.78 3.21
CA ASN A 157 0.94 -12.43 4.07
C ASN A 157 0.19 -13.56 3.34
N ASN A 158 0.90 -14.36 2.57
CA ASN A 158 0.39 -15.54 1.87
C ASN A 158 1.50 -16.60 1.80
N GLN A 159 1.30 -17.72 2.48
CA GLN A 159 2.28 -18.81 2.53
C GLN A 159 2.61 -19.40 1.15
N ASN A 160 1.69 -19.37 0.21
CA ASN A 160 1.86 -19.87 -1.14
C ASN A 160 2.10 -18.74 -2.15
N GLY A 161 2.30 -17.53 -1.67
CA GLY A 161 2.53 -16.34 -2.50
C GLY A 161 3.95 -16.28 -3.05
N LYS A 162 4.09 -15.63 -4.20
CA LYS A 162 5.37 -15.29 -4.82
C LYS A 162 5.43 -13.78 -5.02
N PHE A 163 6.53 -13.18 -4.59
CA PHE A 163 6.71 -11.74 -4.55
C PHE A 163 8.09 -11.40 -5.10
N TYR A 164 8.17 -10.37 -5.93
CA TYR A 164 9.41 -10.00 -6.61
C TYR A 164 9.68 -8.50 -6.50
N PHE A 165 10.90 -8.16 -6.12
CA PHE A 165 11.39 -6.79 -6.02
C PHE A 165 12.62 -6.60 -6.91
N GLU A 166 12.64 -5.50 -7.68
CA GLU A 166 13.73 -5.13 -8.58
C GLU A 166 14.03 -3.64 -8.46
N ASP A 167 15.31 -3.29 -8.32
CA ASP A 167 15.83 -1.91 -8.36
C ASP A 167 15.12 -0.91 -7.41
N GLY A 168 14.71 -1.35 -6.24
CA GLY A 168 13.96 -0.51 -5.31
C GLY A 168 14.67 -0.29 -3.98
N ILE A 169 13.94 0.30 -3.05
CA ILE A 169 14.34 0.52 -1.67
C ILE A 169 13.27 -0.06 -0.75
N LEU A 170 13.69 -0.94 0.13
CA LEU A 170 12.86 -1.44 1.21
C LEU A 170 13.46 -0.95 2.53
N ARG A 171 12.77 -0.02 3.19
CA ARG A 171 13.31 0.75 4.32
C ARG A 171 12.47 0.62 5.57
N GLY A 172 13.14 0.43 6.70
CA GLY A 172 12.56 0.40 8.03
C GLY A 172 13.62 0.27 9.10
N ARG A 173 13.21 0.38 10.36
CA ARG A 173 14.07 0.17 11.52
C ARG A 173 14.03 -1.26 12.03
N THR A 174 12.88 -1.91 11.91
CA THR A 174 12.65 -3.26 12.41
C THR A 174 11.77 -4.00 11.42
N ASP A 175 12.13 -5.25 11.11
CA ASP A 175 11.34 -6.19 10.31
C ASP A 175 10.76 -5.55 9.03
N TYR A 176 11.55 -4.71 8.35
CA TYR A 176 11.10 -4.02 7.14
C TYR A 176 10.64 -4.97 6.02
N LEU A 177 11.04 -6.22 6.12
CA LEU A 177 10.51 -7.34 5.37
C LEU A 177 10.12 -8.43 6.36
N CYS A 178 8.87 -8.85 6.35
CA CYS A 178 8.41 -9.98 7.15
C CYS A 178 7.29 -10.74 6.47
N GLY A 179 6.98 -11.93 6.96
CA GLY A 179 5.84 -12.70 6.49
C GLY A 179 6.16 -14.11 6.03
N LYS A 180 5.54 -14.54 4.95
CA LYS A 180 5.47 -15.91 4.44
C LYS A 180 5.64 -15.94 2.92
N GLY A 181 5.75 -17.15 2.36
CA GLY A 181 5.88 -17.34 0.91
C GLY A 181 7.29 -17.09 0.40
N ASP A 182 7.42 -17.03 -0.92
CA ASP A 182 8.71 -16.87 -1.61
C ASP A 182 8.89 -15.41 -2.00
N VAL A 183 9.93 -14.77 -1.50
CA VAL A 183 10.28 -13.37 -1.82
C VAL A 183 11.64 -13.34 -2.49
N TYR A 184 11.67 -12.73 -3.66
CA TYR A 184 12.87 -12.60 -4.49
C TYR A 184 13.28 -11.14 -4.62
N TYR A 185 14.58 -10.89 -4.52
CA TYR A 185 15.19 -9.56 -4.72
C TYR A 185 16.25 -9.62 -5.81
N ASN A 186 16.25 -8.59 -6.66
CA ASN A 186 17.27 -8.38 -7.67
C ASN A 186 17.75 -6.93 -7.67
#